data_86f59c8c9ea2901542c5dc51e4aa1484
#
_entry.id   86f59c8c9ea2901542c5dc51e4aa1484
#
_cell.length_a   1.000
_cell.length_b   1.000
_cell.length_c   1.000
_cell.angle_alpha   90.00
_cell.angle_beta   90.00
_cell.angle_gamma   90.00
#
_symmetry.space_group_name_H-M   'P 1'
#
loop_
_entity.id
_entity.type
_entity.pdbx_description
1 polymer ?
#
loop_
_entity_poly.entity_id
_entity_poly.type
_entity_poly.pdbx_seq_one_letter_code
_entity_poly.pdbx_strand_id
1 'polypeptide(L)'
;MRLSLITIIMTALLSISAVPSQTYEQSFSEIIGQMEQFGERDNVSYMKVGRVAMAMGKTFGKAALSDPWIRMVIKAFRNVSGVFILDYGECLESTKALIEEEIGKYLSPNYLVYSKIDEQELTDKAFGETSADGQTVSDLVIILQGQSIICIRGSLATTDVPRTVNRLKRQL
;
A
#
# COMPACT_ATOMS: atom_id res chain seq x y z
N MET A 1 -31.62 -28.43 39.36
CA MET A 1 -31.30 -27.07 38.99
C MET A 1 -29.81 -26.83 38.68
N ARG A 2 -29.13 -27.70 37.94
CA ARG A 2 -27.70 -27.53 37.56
C ARG A 2 -27.42 -27.60 36.07
N LEU A 3 -28.46 -27.76 35.23
CA LEU A 3 -28.32 -27.82 33.77
C LEU A 3 -28.43 -26.46 33.08
N SER A 4 -29.01 -25.42 33.72
CA SER A 4 -29.20 -24.11 33.08
C SER A 4 -27.93 -23.26 32.98
N LEU A 5 -26.93 -23.48 33.85
CA LEU A 5 -25.73 -22.63 33.86
C LEU A 5 -24.75 -22.99 32.73
N ILE A 6 -24.68 -24.28 32.40
CA ILE A 6 -23.77 -24.78 31.34
C ILE A 6 -24.24 -24.37 29.97
N THR A 7 -25.55 -24.32 29.74
CA THR A 7 -26.14 -23.92 28.48
C THR A 7 -25.93 -22.42 28.16
N ILE A 8 -25.91 -21.55 29.20
CA ILE A 8 -25.67 -20.12 29.06
C ILE A 8 -24.20 -19.84 28.74
N ILE A 9 -23.26 -20.62 29.29
CA ILE A 9 -21.82 -20.45 29.02
C ILE A 9 -21.46 -20.91 27.62
N MET A 10 -22.09 -21.95 27.09
CA MET A 10 -21.86 -22.45 25.73
C MET A 10 -22.43 -21.50 24.67
N THR A 11 -23.52 -20.80 24.92
CA THR A 11 -24.06 -19.78 23.98
C THR A 11 -23.25 -18.49 23.97
N ALA A 12 -22.60 -18.12 25.08
CA ALA A 12 -21.72 -16.93 25.13
C ALA A 12 -20.38 -17.14 24.41
N LEU A 13 -19.90 -18.37 24.26
CA LEU A 13 -18.65 -18.68 23.56
C LEU A 13 -18.79 -18.79 22.04
N LEU A 14 -20.02 -18.84 21.49
CA LEU A 14 -20.30 -18.88 20.05
C LEU A 14 -20.51 -17.49 19.43
N SER A 15 -20.48 -16.42 20.21
CA SER A 15 -20.54 -15.04 19.73
C SER A 15 -19.15 -14.42 19.56
N ILE A 16 -18.13 -15.20 19.25
CA ILE A 16 -16.94 -14.65 18.62
C ILE A 16 -17.43 -14.30 17.22
N SER A 17 -17.91 -13.07 17.06
CA SER A 17 -18.16 -12.44 15.78
C SER A 17 -16.90 -12.63 14.96
N ALA A 18 -16.94 -13.51 13.97
CA ALA A 18 -15.92 -13.56 12.94
C ALA A 18 -15.92 -12.14 12.36
N VAL A 19 -14.98 -11.31 12.78
CA VAL A 19 -14.70 -10.07 12.07
C VAL A 19 -14.42 -10.52 10.64
N PRO A 20 -15.24 -10.11 9.65
CA PRO A 20 -15.02 -10.54 8.29
C PRO A 20 -13.58 -10.19 7.97
N SER A 21 -12.77 -11.19 7.61
CA SER A 21 -11.39 -10.96 7.20
C SER A 21 -11.45 -10.04 5.99
N GLN A 22 -11.02 -8.80 6.17
CA GLN A 22 -10.98 -7.80 5.12
C GLN A 22 -10.13 -8.36 3.97
N THR A 23 -10.64 -8.34 2.75
CA THR A 23 -9.89 -8.78 1.59
C THR A 23 -8.75 -7.78 1.32
N TYR A 24 -7.67 -8.22 0.66
CA TYR A 24 -6.57 -7.32 0.32
C TYR A 24 -7.04 -6.13 -0.55
N GLU A 25 -7.96 -6.37 -1.48
CA GLU A 25 -8.53 -5.32 -2.33
C GLU A 25 -9.27 -4.24 -1.52
N GLN A 26 -10.02 -4.65 -0.47
CA GLN A 26 -10.66 -3.71 0.44
C GLN A 26 -9.61 -2.90 1.21
N SER A 27 -8.59 -3.57 1.77
CA SER A 27 -7.49 -2.91 2.46
C SER A 27 -6.73 -1.94 1.55
N PHE A 28 -6.43 -2.32 0.32
CA PHE A 28 -5.79 -1.48 -0.67
C PHE A 28 -6.61 -0.22 -1.00
N SER A 29 -7.93 -0.37 -1.13
CA SER A 29 -8.84 0.75 -1.39
C SER A 29 -8.95 1.70 -0.19
N GLU A 30 -8.99 1.17 1.04
CA GLU A 30 -8.99 1.96 2.27
C GLU A 30 -7.69 2.74 2.44
N ILE A 31 -6.54 2.13 2.16
CA ILE A 31 -5.24 2.80 2.20
C ILE A 31 -5.23 4.01 1.27
N ILE A 32 -5.72 3.87 0.04
CA ILE A 32 -5.80 4.99 -0.90
C ILE A 32 -6.71 6.11 -0.35
N GLY A 33 -7.85 5.75 0.25
CA GLY A 33 -8.75 6.72 0.90
C GLY A 33 -8.07 7.46 2.06
N GLN A 34 -7.29 6.77 2.89
CA GLN A 34 -6.51 7.39 3.96
C GLN A 34 -5.41 8.31 3.41
N MET A 35 -4.71 7.89 2.35
CA MET A 35 -3.69 8.73 1.70
C MET A 35 -4.30 10.04 1.17
N GLU A 36 -5.50 10.00 0.59
CA GLU A 36 -6.21 11.18 0.11
C GLU A 36 -6.56 12.14 1.27
N GLN A 37 -7.04 11.62 2.41
CA GLN A 37 -7.31 12.42 3.62
C GLN A 37 -6.03 13.02 4.22
N PHE A 38 -4.94 12.27 4.29
CA PHE A 38 -3.66 12.79 4.77
C PHE A 38 -3.07 13.86 3.84
N GLY A 39 -3.31 13.76 2.53
CA GLY A 39 -2.87 14.74 1.55
C GLY A 39 -3.46 16.14 1.72
N GLU A 40 -4.49 16.31 2.57
CA GLU A 40 -5.05 17.61 2.94
C GLU A 40 -4.28 18.30 4.08
N ARG A 41 -3.28 17.63 4.69
CA ARG A 41 -2.50 18.18 5.79
C ARG A 41 -1.31 18.99 5.30
N ASP A 42 -0.88 19.94 6.13
CA ASP A 42 0.32 20.74 5.88
C ASP A 42 1.57 19.84 5.77
N ASN A 43 2.44 20.15 4.83
CA ASN A 43 3.69 19.44 4.53
C ASN A 43 3.50 17.98 4.09
N VAL A 44 2.30 17.59 3.69
CA VAL A 44 2.02 16.30 3.04
C VAL A 44 1.64 16.55 1.59
N SER A 45 2.24 15.82 0.67
CA SER A 45 1.91 15.88 -0.75
C SER A 45 1.23 14.59 -1.18
N TYR A 46 0.05 14.70 -1.79
CA TYR A 46 -0.66 13.56 -2.36
C TYR A 46 -0.77 13.69 -3.88
N MET A 47 -0.37 12.66 -4.58
CA MET A 47 -0.45 12.59 -6.05
C MET A 47 -1.23 11.35 -6.49
N LYS A 48 -2.14 11.53 -7.43
CA LYS A 48 -2.94 10.46 -8.05
C LYS A 48 -2.80 10.47 -9.56
N VAL A 49 -2.32 9.38 -10.12
CA VAL A 49 -2.23 9.18 -11.58
C VAL A 49 -3.13 8.02 -11.97
N GLY A 50 -4.32 8.32 -12.46
CA GLY A 50 -5.31 7.32 -12.86
C GLY A 50 -5.15 6.83 -14.29
N ARG A 51 -5.92 5.79 -14.65
CA ARG A 51 -5.91 5.14 -15.97
C ARG A 51 -6.07 6.14 -17.14
N VAL A 52 -6.94 7.14 -16.99
CA VAL A 52 -7.20 8.15 -18.05
C VAL A 52 -5.96 9.00 -18.28
N ALA A 53 -5.31 9.48 -17.20
CA ALA A 53 -4.07 10.25 -17.31
C ALA A 53 -2.94 9.40 -17.91
N MET A 54 -2.86 8.11 -17.60
CA MET A 54 -1.88 7.19 -18.18
C MET A 54 -2.18 6.86 -19.64
N ALA A 55 -3.45 6.73 -20.02
CA ALA A 55 -3.85 6.52 -21.43
C ALA A 55 -3.65 7.79 -22.27
N MET A 56 -4.00 8.96 -21.72
CA MET A 56 -3.76 10.27 -22.35
C MET A 56 -2.26 10.60 -22.47
N GLY A 57 -1.43 10.13 -21.53
CA GLY A 57 0.01 10.26 -21.58
C GLY A 57 0.63 9.65 -22.85
N LYS A 58 -0.01 8.65 -23.44
CA LYS A 58 0.37 8.12 -24.76
C LYS A 58 -0.03 9.04 -25.92
N THR A 59 -1.03 9.90 -25.72
CA THR A 59 -1.61 10.74 -26.78
C THR A 59 -1.41 12.25 -26.56
N PHE A 60 -1.40 12.73 -25.32
CA PHE A 60 -1.40 14.17 -24.98
C PHE A 60 -0.35 14.61 -23.95
N GLY A 61 0.43 13.72 -23.37
CA GLY A 61 1.10 14.03 -22.11
C GLY A 61 2.61 13.93 -22.07
N LYS A 62 3.34 14.82 -22.78
CA LYS A 62 4.77 15.00 -22.42
C LYS A 62 4.95 15.47 -20.97
N ALA A 63 3.98 16.14 -20.36
CA ALA A 63 4.09 16.69 -19.00
C ALA A 63 3.86 15.65 -17.88
N ALA A 64 2.83 14.81 -17.94
CA ALA A 64 2.58 13.80 -16.91
C ALA A 64 3.52 12.58 -17.03
N LEU A 65 4.08 12.33 -18.23
CA LEU A 65 5.11 11.31 -18.47
C LEU A 65 6.53 11.91 -18.44
N SER A 66 6.69 13.18 -18.13
CA SER A 66 8.03 13.79 -17.99
C SER A 66 8.73 13.30 -16.74
N ASP A 67 8.00 12.83 -15.73
CA ASP A 67 8.59 12.31 -14.52
C ASP A 67 9.23 10.92 -14.76
N PRO A 68 10.55 10.80 -14.56
CA PRO A 68 11.28 9.55 -14.82
C PRO A 68 10.74 8.35 -14.04
N TRP A 69 10.24 8.56 -12.81
CA TRP A 69 9.77 7.48 -11.97
C TRP A 69 8.39 6.95 -12.41
N ILE A 70 7.47 7.81 -12.87
CA ILE A 70 6.19 7.37 -13.44
C ILE A 70 6.44 6.47 -14.66
N ARG A 71 7.37 6.87 -15.54
CA ARG A 71 7.77 6.05 -16.69
C ARG A 71 8.35 4.71 -16.27
N MET A 72 9.13 4.68 -15.20
CA MET A 72 9.72 3.46 -14.67
C MET A 72 8.65 2.51 -14.14
N VAL A 73 7.69 3.01 -13.35
CA VAL A 73 6.55 2.22 -12.85
C VAL A 73 5.74 1.63 -14.00
N ILE A 74 5.36 2.46 -15.00
CA ILE A 74 4.60 1.98 -16.16
C ILE A 74 5.34 0.91 -16.95
N LYS A 75 6.69 0.94 -17.00
CA LYS A 75 7.49 -0.09 -17.65
C LYS A 75 7.63 -1.37 -16.83
N ALA A 76 7.72 -1.25 -15.50
CA ALA A 76 7.92 -2.38 -14.61
C ALA A 76 6.63 -3.20 -14.40
N PHE A 77 5.50 -2.52 -14.32
CA PHE A 77 4.22 -3.16 -14.03
C PHE A 77 3.42 -3.47 -15.28
N ARG A 78 2.77 -4.64 -15.28
CA ARG A 78 1.76 -4.99 -16.28
C ARG A 78 0.39 -4.43 -15.86
N ASN A 79 -0.36 -3.94 -16.84
CA ASN A 79 -1.74 -3.47 -16.63
C ASN A 79 -1.88 -2.41 -15.53
N VAL A 80 -0.93 -1.48 -15.41
CA VAL A 80 -1.04 -0.36 -14.46
C VAL A 80 -2.30 0.43 -14.75
N SER A 81 -3.17 0.56 -13.75
CA SER A 81 -4.41 1.33 -13.85
C SER A 81 -4.47 2.50 -12.87
N GLY A 82 -3.54 2.60 -11.94
CA GLY A 82 -3.41 3.71 -11.00
C GLY A 82 -2.09 3.69 -10.26
N VAL A 83 -1.59 4.89 -9.98
CA VAL A 83 -0.46 5.12 -9.10
C VAL A 83 -0.84 6.25 -8.15
N PHE A 84 -0.62 6.02 -6.86
CA PHE A 84 -0.96 6.95 -5.79
C PHE A 84 0.27 7.11 -4.90
N ILE A 85 0.61 8.34 -4.57
CA ILE A 85 1.78 8.64 -3.73
C ILE A 85 1.36 9.61 -2.64
N LEU A 86 1.77 9.30 -1.44
CA LEU A 86 1.75 10.18 -0.30
C LEU A 86 3.20 10.43 0.13
N ASP A 87 3.69 11.65 -0.08
CA ASP A 87 4.99 12.10 0.40
C ASP A 87 4.78 12.89 1.69
N TYR A 88 5.44 12.46 2.76
CA TYR A 88 5.38 13.05 4.10
C TYR A 88 6.78 13.23 4.72
N GLY A 89 7.82 13.13 3.90
CA GLY A 89 9.23 13.18 4.34
C GLY A 89 9.60 14.46 5.08
N GLU A 90 8.95 15.59 4.77
CA GLU A 90 9.18 16.88 5.41
C GLU A 90 8.31 17.12 6.66
N CYS A 91 7.48 16.16 7.05
CA CYS A 91 6.63 16.26 8.23
C CYS A 91 7.44 16.10 9.55
N LEU A 92 6.84 16.56 10.65
CA LEU A 92 7.33 16.24 11.99
C LEU A 92 7.26 14.74 12.26
N GLU A 93 8.18 14.19 13.04
CA GLU A 93 8.25 12.76 13.37
C GLU A 93 6.94 12.20 13.97
N SER A 94 6.24 13.00 14.78
CA SER A 94 4.92 12.62 15.31
C SER A 94 3.86 12.47 14.21
N THR A 95 3.91 13.29 13.16
CA THR A 95 3.00 13.20 12.02
C THR A 95 3.34 11.99 11.15
N LYS A 96 4.64 11.72 10.92
CA LYS A 96 5.10 10.52 10.19
C LYS A 96 4.63 9.26 10.89
N ALA A 97 4.87 9.16 12.21
CA ALA A 97 4.44 8.03 13.02
C ALA A 97 2.92 7.82 12.95
N LEU A 98 2.12 8.89 13.02
CA LEU A 98 0.68 8.82 12.90
C LEU A 98 0.23 8.29 11.53
N ILE A 99 0.83 8.78 10.44
CA ILE A 99 0.50 8.33 9.07
C ILE A 99 0.81 6.83 8.93
N GLU A 100 1.98 6.41 9.36
CA GLU A 100 2.41 5.01 9.26
C GLU A 100 1.58 4.08 10.15
N GLU A 101 1.20 4.51 11.34
CA GLU A 101 0.31 3.76 12.24
C GLU A 101 -1.07 3.59 11.62
N GLU A 102 -1.68 4.67 11.12
CA GLU A 102 -3.03 4.61 10.54
C GLU A 102 -3.07 3.73 9.28
N ILE A 103 -2.10 3.87 8.38
CA ILE A 103 -1.99 3.03 7.19
C ILE A 103 -1.68 1.58 7.59
N GLY A 104 -0.84 1.37 8.60
CA GLY A 104 -0.45 0.06 9.11
C GLY A 104 -1.64 -0.79 9.57
N LYS A 105 -2.74 -0.18 10.02
CA LYS A 105 -3.96 -0.89 10.45
C LYS A 105 -4.61 -1.71 9.33
N TYR A 106 -4.38 -1.33 8.08
CA TYR A 106 -4.93 -2.01 6.90
C TYR A 106 -3.96 -3.05 6.30
N LEU A 107 -2.73 -3.15 6.81
CA LEU A 107 -1.69 -4.01 6.27
C LEU A 107 -1.50 -5.28 7.11
N SER A 108 -2.00 -6.40 6.58
CA SER A 108 -1.74 -7.70 7.19
C SER A 108 -0.35 -8.22 6.85
N PRO A 109 0.39 -8.81 7.83
CA PRO A 109 1.68 -9.47 7.56
C PRO A 109 1.61 -10.57 6.50
N ASN A 110 0.45 -11.16 6.25
CA ASN A 110 0.25 -12.19 5.23
C ASN A 110 0.47 -11.69 3.80
N TYR A 111 0.40 -10.37 3.58
CA TYR A 111 0.63 -9.73 2.29
C TYR A 111 2.01 -9.10 2.15
N LEU A 112 2.88 -9.28 3.15
CA LEU A 112 4.25 -8.77 3.09
C LEU A 112 5.05 -9.58 2.05
N VAL A 113 5.48 -8.93 0.98
CA VAL A 113 6.26 -9.55 -0.11
C VAL A 113 7.72 -9.11 -0.15
N TYR A 114 8.05 -8.03 0.57
CA TYR A 114 9.42 -7.52 0.68
C TYR A 114 9.61 -6.71 1.96
N SER A 115 10.78 -6.84 2.58
CA SER A 115 11.22 -6.00 3.70
C SER A 115 12.75 -5.84 3.66
N LYS A 116 13.23 -4.63 3.89
CA LYS A 116 14.66 -4.31 3.98
C LYS A 116 14.88 -3.26 5.05
N ILE A 117 15.81 -3.53 5.96
CA ILE A 117 16.29 -2.57 6.96
C ILE A 117 17.46 -1.79 6.32
N ASP A 118 17.43 -0.47 6.38
CA ASP A 118 18.53 0.37 5.95
C ASP A 118 19.52 0.68 7.09
N GLU A 119 20.57 1.47 6.79
CA GLU A 119 21.62 1.84 7.75
C GLU A 119 21.11 2.69 8.93
N GLN A 120 19.92 3.29 8.81
CA GLN A 120 19.26 4.12 9.83
C GLN A 120 18.20 3.33 10.61
N GLU A 121 18.19 2.00 10.49
CA GLU A 121 17.18 1.12 11.07
C GLU A 121 15.75 1.33 10.51
N LEU A 122 15.58 2.17 9.50
CA LEU A 122 14.33 2.32 8.77
C LEU A 122 14.06 1.09 7.92
N THR A 123 12.81 0.70 7.85
CA THR A 123 12.40 -0.51 7.13
C THR A 123 11.57 -0.14 5.90
N ASP A 124 12.14 -0.38 4.71
CA ASP A 124 11.33 -0.34 3.49
C ASP A 124 10.53 -1.64 3.39
N LYS A 125 9.22 -1.53 3.18
CA LYS A 125 8.31 -2.68 3.07
C LYS A 125 7.48 -2.59 1.81
N ALA A 126 7.16 -3.75 1.24
CA ALA A 126 6.15 -3.84 0.20
C ALA A 126 5.16 -4.96 0.52
N PHE A 127 3.89 -4.65 0.32
CA PHE A 127 2.75 -5.54 0.52
C PHE A 127 2.02 -5.70 -0.80
N GLY A 128 1.47 -6.88 -1.07
CA GLY A 128 0.73 -7.16 -2.30
C GLY A 128 0.07 -8.52 -2.27
N GLU A 129 -0.93 -8.71 -3.09
CA GLU A 129 -1.58 -10.00 -3.26
C GLU A 129 -0.79 -10.87 -4.23
N THR A 130 -0.24 -11.97 -3.72
CA THR A 130 0.55 -12.90 -4.51
C THR A 130 -0.37 -13.89 -5.22
N SER A 131 -0.14 -14.14 -6.52
CA SER A 131 -0.83 -15.17 -7.29
C SER A 131 -0.62 -16.57 -6.69
N ALA A 132 -1.55 -17.49 -6.97
CA ALA A 132 -1.50 -18.85 -6.42
C ALA A 132 -0.19 -19.62 -6.75
N ASP A 133 0.45 -19.30 -7.87
CA ASP A 133 1.73 -19.86 -8.30
C ASP A 133 2.96 -19.11 -7.75
N GLY A 134 2.74 -18.03 -6.99
CA GLY A 134 3.80 -17.20 -6.42
C GLY A 134 4.59 -16.35 -7.42
N GLN A 135 4.23 -16.36 -8.71
CA GLN A 135 5.01 -15.72 -9.76
C GLN A 135 4.76 -14.22 -9.88
N THR A 136 3.58 -13.76 -9.54
CA THR A 136 3.19 -12.36 -9.65
C THR A 136 2.62 -11.82 -8.34
N VAL A 137 2.78 -10.53 -8.14
CA VAL A 137 2.16 -9.76 -7.06
C VAL A 137 1.33 -8.65 -7.69
N SER A 138 0.14 -8.42 -7.14
CA SER A 138 -0.81 -7.40 -7.61
C SER A 138 -1.04 -6.35 -6.53
N ASP A 139 -1.42 -5.17 -6.97
CA ASP A 139 -1.85 -4.06 -6.12
C ASP A 139 -0.85 -3.75 -4.99
N LEU A 140 0.35 -3.34 -5.39
CA LEU A 140 1.48 -3.15 -4.49
C LEU A 140 1.31 -1.90 -3.63
N VAL A 141 1.47 -2.04 -2.32
CA VAL A 141 1.66 -0.95 -1.36
C VAL A 141 3.11 -0.95 -0.90
N ILE A 142 3.84 0.11 -1.19
CA ILE A 142 5.24 0.28 -0.82
C ILE A 142 5.33 1.36 0.25
N ILE A 143 5.93 1.05 1.38
CA ILE A 143 6.23 1.99 2.46
C ILE A 143 7.73 2.22 2.47
N LEU A 144 8.14 3.44 2.16
CA LEU A 144 9.47 3.95 2.39
C LEU A 144 9.41 4.73 3.71
N GLN A 145 9.78 4.06 4.79
CA GLN A 145 9.53 4.53 6.15
C GLN A 145 10.14 5.92 6.38
N GLY A 146 9.35 6.81 6.96
CA GLY A 146 9.74 8.21 7.22
C GLY A 146 9.75 9.11 5.97
N GLN A 147 9.39 8.60 4.80
CA GLN A 147 9.44 9.34 3.53
C GLN A 147 8.10 9.33 2.78
N SER A 148 7.67 8.17 2.30
CA SER A 148 6.51 8.11 1.43
C SER A 148 5.80 6.75 1.43
N ILE A 149 4.52 6.76 1.06
CA ILE A 149 3.72 5.57 0.77
C ILE A 149 3.29 5.62 -0.69
N ILE A 150 3.52 4.52 -1.41
CA ILE A 150 3.24 4.42 -2.84
C ILE A 150 2.31 3.23 -3.06
N CYS A 151 1.13 3.48 -3.61
CA CYS A 151 0.20 2.44 -4.04
C CYS A 151 0.20 2.33 -5.55
N ILE A 152 0.38 1.11 -6.08
CA ILE A 152 0.41 0.85 -7.51
C ILE A 152 -0.63 -0.22 -7.85
N ARG A 153 -1.68 0.15 -8.53
CA ARG A 153 -2.69 -0.78 -9.05
C ARG A 153 -2.22 -1.38 -10.36
N GLY A 154 -1.91 -2.66 -10.34
CA GLY A 154 -1.33 -3.40 -11.46
C GLY A 154 -0.64 -4.66 -10.98
N SER A 155 0.08 -5.36 -11.87
CA SER A 155 0.81 -6.58 -11.51
C SER A 155 2.30 -6.50 -11.89
N LEU A 156 3.14 -7.14 -11.08
CA LEU A 156 4.58 -7.20 -11.22
C LEU A 156 5.05 -8.64 -10.95
N ALA A 157 6.14 -9.07 -11.59
CA ALA A 157 6.78 -10.32 -11.20
C ALA A 157 7.33 -10.22 -9.76
N THR A 158 7.07 -11.22 -8.94
CA THR A 158 7.48 -11.22 -7.51
C THR A 158 8.99 -11.00 -7.36
N THR A 159 9.79 -11.56 -8.26
CA THR A 159 11.25 -11.39 -8.29
C THR A 159 11.72 -9.95 -8.57
N ASP A 160 10.87 -9.12 -9.16
CA ASP A 160 11.22 -7.74 -9.51
C ASP A 160 10.84 -6.72 -8.41
N VAL A 161 10.11 -7.15 -7.36
CA VAL A 161 9.70 -6.28 -6.24
C VAL A 161 10.89 -5.58 -5.58
N PRO A 162 11.97 -6.28 -5.17
CA PRO A 162 13.11 -5.63 -4.50
C PRO A 162 13.78 -4.57 -5.38
N ARG A 163 13.93 -4.86 -6.69
CA ARG A 163 14.49 -3.91 -7.65
C ARG A 163 13.63 -2.68 -7.80
N THR A 164 12.32 -2.86 -7.83
CA THR A 164 11.34 -1.77 -7.97
C THR A 164 11.37 -0.86 -6.76
N VAL A 165 11.31 -1.41 -5.54
CA VAL A 165 11.41 -0.65 -4.29
C VAL A 165 12.70 0.18 -4.23
N ASN A 166 13.85 -0.46 -4.48
CA ASN A 166 15.15 0.23 -4.47
C ASN A 166 15.26 1.34 -5.53
N ARG A 167 14.59 1.21 -6.67
CA ARG A 167 14.57 2.26 -7.70
C ARG A 167 13.69 3.43 -7.30
N LEU A 168 12.53 3.16 -6.73
CA LEU A 168 11.61 4.19 -6.23
C LEU A 168 12.29 5.04 -5.16
N LYS A 169 12.92 4.41 -4.17
CA LYS A 169 13.66 5.09 -3.10
C LYS A 169 14.75 6.06 -3.59
N ARG A 170 15.37 5.79 -4.73
CA ARG A 170 16.43 6.66 -5.29
C ARG A 170 15.91 7.87 -6.04
N GLN A 171 14.62 7.94 -6.29
CA GLN A 171 14.01 8.97 -7.15
C GLN A 171 13.05 9.90 -6.38
N LEU A 172 12.72 9.56 -5.15
CA LEU A 172 12.04 10.39 -4.17
C LEU A 172 13.04 11.06 -3.25
#